data_58e794aa230a01dca1b586de8c2b8d89
#
_entry.id   58e794aa230a01dca1b586de8c2b8d89
#
_cell.length_a   1.000
_cell.length_b   1.000
_cell.length_c   1.000
_cell.angle_alpha   90.00
_cell.angle_beta   90.00
_cell.angle_gamma   90.00
#
_symmetry.space_group_name_H-M   'P 1'
#
loop_
_entity.id
_entity.type
_entity.pdbx_description
1 polymer ?
#
loop_
_entity_poly.entity_id
_entity_poly.type
_entity_poly.pdbx_seq_one_letter_code
_entity_poly.pdbx_strand_id
1 'polypeptide(L)'
;MDGMRLDGRTAVVTGGAGAIGAAIAADLTALGARVVLADLDLPGARQAAAALPGARAVALDLTDPESVTAFVRVAGDVDVLVHNAGVAVIGPFAESDPASWDLMWQVNLRGPMLLTKLLLPGMTARGWGRLVFVSSDGARAGSGGEGAYAATKAGLFGLAKTLAREAARGQVTSNVVCPGPTDTPMLRRISAAEPGLVDRIARGIPLRRLGRPEDVAGLVAFLCTERAAYITGQTLSVSGGVTMH
;
A
#
# COMPACT_ATOMS: atom_id res chain seq x y z
N MET A 1 23.64 5.15 12.63
CA MET A 1 22.61 4.69 11.63
C MET A 1 21.92 5.91 11.02
N ASP A 2 22.72 6.82 10.50
CA ASP A 2 22.19 8.04 9.88
C ASP A 2 21.36 7.71 8.62
N GLY A 3 20.25 8.40 8.45
CA GLY A 3 19.38 8.29 7.28
C GLY A 3 18.32 7.20 7.32
N MET A 4 18.19 6.40 8.39
CA MET A 4 17.08 5.45 8.55
C MET A 4 15.91 6.03 9.36
N ARG A 5 16.14 7.08 10.13
CA ARG A 5 15.13 7.69 11.02
C ARG A 5 14.15 8.58 10.25
N LEU A 6 12.92 8.62 10.75
CA LEU A 6 11.82 9.46 10.25
C LEU A 6 11.33 10.44 11.34
N ASP A 7 12.22 10.82 12.27
CA ASP A 7 11.87 11.74 13.36
C ASP A 7 11.33 13.06 12.81
N GLY A 8 10.23 13.51 13.37
CA GLY A 8 9.53 14.73 12.93
C GLY A 8 8.65 14.57 11.67
N ARG A 9 8.73 13.45 10.95
CA ARG A 9 7.92 13.18 9.76
C ARG A 9 6.54 12.64 10.12
N THR A 10 5.55 13.01 9.32
CA THR A 10 4.19 12.47 9.42
C THR A 10 3.95 11.48 8.28
N ALA A 11 3.59 10.25 8.63
CA ALA A 11 3.29 9.19 7.68
C ALA A 11 1.80 8.83 7.71
N VAL A 12 1.19 8.73 6.54
CA VAL A 12 -0.16 8.21 6.34
C VAL A 12 -0.07 6.80 5.73
N VAL A 13 -0.78 5.86 6.32
CA VAL A 13 -0.94 4.49 5.79
C VAL A 13 -2.43 4.24 5.56
N THR A 14 -2.84 4.11 4.30
CA THR A 14 -4.22 3.72 3.95
C THR A 14 -4.40 2.21 4.09
N GLY A 15 -5.58 1.75 4.47
CA GLY A 15 -5.80 0.35 4.82
C GLY A 15 -5.07 -0.04 6.11
N GLY A 16 -5.00 0.89 7.07
CA GLY A 16 -4.23 0.75 8.31
C GLY A 16 -4.79 -0.28 9.30
N ALA A 17 -6.06 -0.67 9.16
CA ALA A 17 -6.67 -1.77 9.93
C ALA A 17 -6.27 -3.15 9.40
N GLY A 18 -5.81 -3.24 8.14
CA GLY A 18 -5.37 -4.49 7.52
C GLY A 18 -4.00 -4.95 8.01
N ALA A 19 -3.71 -6.25 7.89
CA ALA A 19 -2.49 -6.84 8.42
C ALA A 19 -1.20 -6.20 7.86
N ILE A 20 -1.11 -5.98 6.54
CA ILE A 20 0.06 -5.33 5.92
C ILE A 20 0.13 -3.86 6.34
N GLY A 21 -1.02 -3.14 6.35
CA GLY A 21 -1.05 -1.73 6.75
C GLY A 21 -0.62 -1.51 8.21
N ALA A 22 -1.06 -2.37 9.11
CA ALA A 22 -0.67 -2.34 10.53
C ALA A 22 0.84 -2.62 10.72
N ALA A 23 1.39 -3.61 9.99
CA ALA A 23 2.83 -3.89 10.01
C ALA A 23 3.66 -2.72 9.47
N ILE A 24 3.23 -2.10 8.36
CA ILE A 24 3.88 -0.89 7.82
C ILE A 24 3.84 0.26 8.85
N ALA A 25 2.67 0.47 9.49
CA ALA A 25 2.52 1.49 10.50
C ALA A 25 3.46 1.25 11.71
N ALA A 26 3.63 0.00 12.11
CA ALA A 26 4.55 -0.39 13.19
C ALA A 26 6.01 -0.06 12.84
N ASP A 27 6.48 -0.45 11.65
CA ASP A 27 7.83 -0.18 11.21
C ASP A 27 8.10 1.32 11.07
N LEU A 28 7.17 2.09 10.48
CA LEU A 28 7.31 3.55 10.38
C LEU A 28 7.34 4.23 11.76
N THR A 29 6.53 3.75 12.71
CA THR A 29 6.56 4.22 14.10
C THR A 29 7.90 3.91 14.76
N ALA A 30 8.43 2.71 14.59
CA ALA A 30 9.75 2.31 15.11
C ALA A 30 10.89 3.18 14.54
N LEU A 31 10.75 3.66 13.31
CA LEU A 31 11.67 4.63 12.70
C LEU A 31 11.46 6.08 13.19
N GLY A 32 10.47 6.35 14.03
CA GLY A 32 10.22 7.66 14.64
C GLY A 32 9.18 8.54 13.94
N ALA A 33 8.47 8.02 12.94
CA ALA A 33 7.40 8.76 12.28
C ALA A 33 6.16 8.91 13.19
N ARG A 34 5.45 10.02 13.04
CA ARG A 34 4.08 10.17 13.53
C ARG A 34 3.14 9.53 12.52
N VAL A 35 2.52 8.40 12.88
CA VAL A 35 1.73 7.61 11.94
C VAL A 35 0.23 7.88 12.07
N VAL A 36 -0.41 8.07 10.92
CA VAL A 36 -1.87 8.17 10.77
C VAL A 36 -2.34 6.92 10.02
N LEU A 37 -3.07 6.06 10.71
CA LEU A 37 -3.73 4.91 10.10
C LEU A 37 -5.07 5.36 9.54
N ALA A 38 -5.20 5.35 8.23
CA ALA A 38 -6.41 5.75 7.51
C ALA A 38 -7.15 4.51 7.01
N ASP A 39 -8.40 4.33 7.41
CA ASP A 39 -9.19 3.15 7.03
C ASP A 39 -10.69 3.44 7.02
N LEU A 40 -11.44 2.70 6.21
CA LEU A 40 -12.90 2.66 6.28
C LEU A 40 -13.36 2.01 7.60
N ASP A 41 -12.67 0.95 8.04
CA ASP A 41 -12.84 0.33 9.36
C ASP A 41 -12.10 1.16 10.44
N LEU A 42 -12.72 2.26 10.85
CA LEU A 42 -12.16 3.11 11.90
C LEU A 42 -11.95 2.39 13.24
N PRO A 43 -12.87 1.52 13.71
CA PRO A 43 -12.62 0.71 14.91
C PRO A 43 -11.36 -0.16 14.81
N GLY A 44 -11.17 -0.89 13.72
CA GLY A 44 -9.97 -1.69 13.47
C GLY A 44 -8.70 -0.85 13.41
N ALA A 45 -8.75 0.30 12.72
CA ALA A 45 -7.63 1.23 12.67
C ALA A 45 -7.28 1.82 14.05
N ARG A 46 -8.27 2.11 14.91
CA ARG A 46 -8.06 2.55 16.29
C ARG A 46 -7.38 1.48 17.14
N GLN A 47 -7.81 0.21 16.98
CA GLN A 47 -7.18 -0.92 17.67
C GLN A 47 -5.71 -1.06 17.26
N ALA A 48 -5.39 -0.98 15.97
CA ALA A 48 -4.02 -1.02 15.48
C ALA A 48 -3.19 0.17 15.98
N ALA A 49 -3.74 1.38 15.94
CA ALA A 49 -3.06 2.59 16.40
C ALA A 49 -2.78 2.57 17.91
N ALA A 50 -3.66 1.97 18.73
CA ALA A 50 -3.48 1.90 20.19
C ALA A 50 -2.22 1.13 20.61
N ALA A 51 -1.71 0.24 19.76
CA ALA A 51 -0.48 -0.50 19.98
C ALA A 51 0.80 0.28 19.60
N LEU A 52 0.67 1.47 18.99
CA LEU A 52 1.77 2.23 18.41
C LEU A 52 1.92 3.60 19.07
N PRO A 53 3.07 3.92 19.68
CA PRO A 53 3.28 5.20 20.36
C PRO A 53 3.04 6.40 19.45
N GLY A 54 2.12 7.29 19.83
CA GLY A 54 1.84 8.52 19.09
C GLY A 54 1.07 8.35 17.77
N ALA A 55 0.70 7.13 17.41
CA ALA A 55 -0.13 6.89 16.24
C ALA A 55 -1.59 7.28 16.47
N ARG A 56 -2.29 7.65 15.41
CA ARG A 56 -3.72 7.96 15.45
C ARG A 56 -4.45 7.33 14.26
N ALA A 57 -5.73 7.03 14.46
CA ALA A 57 -6.60 6.52 13.40
C ALA A 57 -7.56 7.61 12.90
N VAL A 58 -7.78 7.64 11.59
CA VAL A 58 -8.73 8.57 10.94
C VAL A 58 -9.56 7.78 9.92
N ALA A 59 -10.87 8.03 9.90
CA ALA A 59 -11.74 7.41 8.90
C ALA A 59 -11.40 7.92 7.49
N LEU A 60 -11.39 7.00 6.52
CA LEU A 60 -11.15 7.31 5.12
C LEU A 60 -11.90 6.31 4.23
N ASP A 61 -12.86 6.81 3.47
CA ASP A 61 -13.47 6.10 2.36
C ASP A 61 -12.86 6.60 1.05
N LEU A 62 -12.09 5.74 0.38
CA LEU A 62 -11.45 6.06 -0.90
C LEU A 62 -12.41 6.10 -2.08
N THR A 63 -13.65 5.61 -1.92
CA THR A 63 -14.70 5.70 -2.94
C THR A 63 -15.39 7.05 -2.94
N ASP A 64 -15.34 7.77 -1.81
CA ASP A 64 -15.99 9.06 -1.60
C ASP A 64 -14.99 10.22 -1.67
N PRO A 65 -15.07 11.10 -2.69
CA PRO A 65 -14.21 12.27 -2.81
C PRO A 65 -14.33 13.28 -1.66
N GLU A 66 -15.51 13.37 -1.01
CA GLU A 66 -15.72 14.26 0.13
C GLU A 66 -14.98 13.72 1.36
N SER A 67 -15.06 12.40 1.60
CA SER A 67 -14.28 11.72 2.64
C SER A 67 -12.77 11.94 2.44
N VAL A 68 -12.26 11.78 1.21
CA VAL A 68 -10.84 12.01 0.89
C VAL A 68 -10.46 13.47 1.18
N THR A 69 -11.29 14.44 0.80
CA THR A 69 -11.03 15.87 1.04
C THR A 69 -11.05 16.20 2.53
N ALA A 70 -12.02 15.66 3.27
CA ALA A 70 -12.12 15.83 4.72
C ALA A 70 -10.90 15.20 5.43
N PHE A 71 -10.48 14.00 5.00
CA PHE A 71 -9.30 13.34 5.52
C PHE A 71 -8.04 14.20 5.37
N VAL A 72 -7.80 14.78 4.20
CA VAL A 72 -6.61 15.63 3.95
C VAL A 72 -6.55 16.82 4.92
N ARG A 73 -7.69 17.46 5.22
CA ARG A 73 -7.75 18.55 6.19
C ARG A 73 -7.35 18.11 7.60
N VAL A 74 -7.75 16.90 8.00
CA VAL A 74 -7.45 16.32 9.31
C VAL A 74 -6.03 15.78 9.38
N ALA A 75 -5.51 15.21 8.28
CA ALA A 75 -4.16 14.67 8.22
C ALA A 75 -3.09 15.76 8.42
N GLY A 76 -3.34 16.98 7.90
CA GLY A 76 -2.38 18.07 7.93
C GLY A 76 -1.20 17.85 6.99
N ASP A 77 -0.02 18.32 7.39
CA ASP A 77 1.21 18.12 6.62
C ASP A 77 1.64 16.64 6.64
N VAL A 78 1.65 16.02 5.47
CA VAL A 78 2.03 14.62 5.27
C VAL A 78 3.35 14.57 4.51
N ASP A 79 4.32 13.83 5.03
CA ASP A 79 5.64 13.63 4.43
C ASP A 79 5.73 12.27 3.73
N VAL A 80 5.11 11.24 4.30
CA VAL A 80 5.09 9.88 3.76
C VAL A 80 3.64 9.49 3.50
N LEU A 81 3.35 9.00 2.28
CA LEU A 81 2.04 8.48 1.92
C LEU A 81 2.17 7.07 1.38
N VAL A 82 1.66 6.10 2.14
CA VAL A 82 1.61 4.69 1.75
C VAL A 82 0.19 4.33 1.33
N HIS A 83 -0.01 4.11 0.05
CA HIS A 83 -1.23 3.60 -0.53
C HIS A 83 -1.27 2.06 -0.40
N ASN A 84 -1.76 1.57 0.74
CA ASN A 84 -1.85 0.15 1.01
C ASN A 84 -3.30 -0.37 0.92
N ALA A 85 -4.31 0.47 1.11
CA ALA A 85 -5.70 0.06 0.97
C ALA A 85 -5.97 -0.61 -0.37
N GLY A 86 -6.79 -1.65 -0.33
CA GLY A 86 -7.19 -2.36 -1.55
C GLY A 86 -8.26 -3.40 -1.28
N VAL A 87 -9.07 -3.62 -2.31
CA VAL A 87 -10.10 -4.67 -2.34
C VAL A 87 -9.87 -5.57 -3.54
N ALA A 88 -10.20 -6.85 -3.38
CA ALA A 88 -10.11 -7.84 -4.44
C ALA A 88 -11.40 -8.65 -4.51
N VAL A 89 -11.94 -8.77 -5.71
CA VAL A 89 -12.99 -9.75 -6.06
C VAL A 89 -12.36 -10.68 -7.08
N ILE A 90 -12.26 -11.96 -6.73
CA ILE A 90 -11.54 -12.98 -7.49
C ILE A 90 -12.53 -13.97 -8.07
N GLY A 91 -12.37 -14.29 -9.34
CA GLY A 91 -13.17 -15.24 -10.09
C GLY A 91 -12.84 -15.20 -11.58
N PRO A 92 -13.35 -16.16 -12.39
CA PRO A 92 -13.16 -16.17 -13.83
C PRO A 92 -13.61 -14.84 -14.45
N PHE A 93 -12.77 -14.25 -15.30
CA PHE A 93 -13.03 -12.89 -15.84
C PHE A 93 -14.37 -12.83 -16.59
N ALA A 94 -14.70 -13.86 -17.37
CA ALA A 94 -15.94 -13.92 -18.15
C ALA A 94 -17.21 -13.97 -17.27
N GLU A 95 -17.09 -14.33 -16.01
CA GLU A 95 -18.19 -14.47 -15.05
C GLU A 95 -18.23 -13.30 -14.04
N SER A 96 -17.25 -12.39 -14.12
CA SER A 96 -17.11 -11.32 -13.15
C SER A 96 -18.13 -10.19 -13.36
N ASP A 97 -18.67 -9.66 -12.26
CA ASP A 97 -19.64 -8.56 -12.28
C ASP A 97 -18.91 -7.20 -12.49
N PRO A 98 -19.30 -6.41 -13.52
CA PRO A 98 -18.76 -5.07 -13.73
C PRO A 98 -18.88 -4.14 -12.52
N ALA A 99 -19.90 -4.27 -11.67
CA ALA A 99 -20.01 -3.47 -10.45
C ALA A 99 -18.83 -3.73 -9.50
N SER A 100 -18.28 -4.94 -9.48
CA SER A 100 -17.06 -5.26 -8.72
C SER A 100 -15.81 -4.58 -9.30
N TRP A 101 -15.77 -4.35 -10.62
CA TRP A 101 -14.68 -3.62 -11.28
C TRP A 101 -14.69 -2.16 -10.88
N ASP A 102 -15.87 -1.53 -10.84
CA ASP A 102 -16.05 -0.14 -10.41
C ASP A 102 -15.57 0.06 -8.98
N LEU A 103 -15.92 -0.85 -8.06
CA LEU A 103 -15.42 -0.81 -6.68
C LEU A 103 -13.90 -0.92 -6.63
N MET A 104 -13.32 -1.91 -7.34
CA MET A 104 -11.86 -2.10 -7.39
C MET A 104 -11.15 -0.90 -8.04
N TRP A 105 -11.72 -0.32 -9.09
CA TRP A 105 -11.21 0.90 -9.71
C TRP A 105 -11.18 2.07 -8.71
N GLN A 106 -12.29 2.29 -8.00
CA GLN A 106 -12.41 3.39 -7.04
C GLN A 106 -11.43 3.25 -5.90
N VAL A 107 -11.37 2.08 -5.25
CA VAL A 107 -10.51 1.86 -4.07
C VAL A 107 -9.05 1.71 -4.43
N ASN A 108 -8.71 0.88 -5.45
CA ASN A 108 -7.33 0.48 -5.71
C ASN A 108 -6.56 1.50 -6.55
N LEU A 109 -7.23 2.36 -7.34
CA LEU A 109 -6.54 3.26 -8.26
C LEU A 109 -7.05 4.71 -8.16
N ARG A 110 -8.35 4.98 -8.36
CA ARG A 110 -8.88 6.34 -8.37
C ARG A 110 -8.70 7.06 -7.03
N GLY A 111 -8.99 6.38 -5.92
CA GLY A 111 -8.81 6.92 -4.57
C GLY A 111 -7.36 7.30 -4.28
N PRO A 112 -6.37 6.40 -4.49
CA PRO A 112 -4.95 6.73 -4.46
C PRO A 112 -4.55 7.93 -5.34
N MET A 113 -5.06 8.02 -6.58
CA MET A 113 -4.82 9.17 -7.45
C MET A 113 -5.32 10.47 -6.84
N LEU A 114 -6.55 10.48 -6.31
CA LEU A 114 -7.17 11.66 -5.72
C LEU A 114 -6.43 12.09 -4.45
N LEU A 115 -6.13 11.16 -3.56
CA LEU A 115 -5.41 11.46 -2.31
C LEU A 115 -4.01 11.98 -2.59
N THR A 116 -3.29 11.38 -3.55
CA THR A 116 -1.97 11.88 -4.00
C THR A 116 -2.08 13.28 -4.58
N LYS A 117 -3.06 13.54 -5.45
CA LYS A 117 -3.28 14.87 -6.06
C LYS A 117 -3.42 15.96 -5.00
N LEU A 118 -4.07 15.67 -3.89
CA LEU A 118 -4.32 16.65 -2.82
C LEU A 118 -3.11 16.85 -1.90
N LEU A 119 -2.28 15.82 -1.67
CA LEU A 119 -1.15 15.87 -0.74
C LEU A 119 0.19 16.23 -1.40
N LEU A 120 0.40 15.86 -2.66
CA LEU A 120 1.65 16.05 -3.38
C LEU A 120 2.13 17.50 -3.45
N PRO A 121 1.27 18.52 -3.67
CA PRO A 121 1.72 19.91 -3.70
C PRO A 121 2.42 20.35 -2.40
N GLY A 122 1.90 19.91 -1.26
CA GLY A 122 2.52 20.19 0.05
C GLY A 122 3.89 19.53 0.21
N MET A 123 4.04 18.27 -0.22
CA MET A 123 5.33 17.56 -0.21
C MET A 123 6.36 18.27 -1.09
N THR A 124 6.00 18.62 -2.32
CA THR A 124 6.91 19.29 -3.26
C THR A 124 7.32 20.68 -2.78
N ALA A 125 6.40 21.44 -2.18
CA ALA A 125 6.68 22.77 -1.63
C ALA A 125 7.66 22.72 -0.44
N ARG A 126 7.61 21.63 0.37
CA ARG A 126 8.54 21.41 1.50
C ARG A 126 9.87 20.78 1.06
N GLY A 127 10.03 20.43 -0.22
CA GLY A 127 11.26 19.84 -0.76
C GLY A 127 11.54 18.44 -0.21
N TRP A 128 10.51 17.69 0.19
CA TRP A 128 10.64 16.33 0.69
C TRP A 128 9.32 15.56 0.64
N GLY A 129 9.36 14.30 0.21
CA GLY A 129 8.20 13.42 0.23
C GLY A 129 8.53 11.99 -0.18
N ARG A 130 7.71 11.05 0.30
CA ARG A 130 7.81 9.62 -0.06
C ARG A 130 6.41 9.10 -0.39
N LEU A 131 6.23 8.67 -1.64
CA LEU A 131 5.03 7.99 -2.11
C LEU A 131 5.35 6.51 -2.32
N VAL A 132 4.63 5.63 -1.64
CA VAL A 132 4.75 4.19 -1.82
C VAL A 132 3.38 3.61 -2.12
N PHE A 133 3.27 2.90 -3.24
CA PHE A 133 2.05 2.22 -3.67
C PHE A 133 2.20 0.72 -3.46
N VAL A 134 1.34 0.13 -2.64
CA VAL A 134 1.27 -1.33 -2.48
C VAL A 134 0.37 -1.90 -3.58
N SER A 135 1.01 -2.54 -4.55
CA SER A 135 0.34 -3.20 -5.68
C SER A 135 0.19 -4.71 -5.42
N SER A 136 0.55 -5.55 -6.36
CA SER A 136 0.52 -7.02 -6.27
C SER A 136 1.45 -7.63 -7.31
N ASP A 137 2.08 -8.75 -7.00
CA ASP A 137 2.80 -9.56 -7.98
C ASP A 137 1.86 -10.13 -9.05
N GLY A 138 0.60 -10.42 -8.70
CA GLY A 138 -0.45 -10.77 -9.68
C GLY A 138 -0.67 -9.69 -10.73
N ALA A 139 -0.46 -8.41 -10.40
CA ALA A 139 -0.52 -7.32 -11.37
C ALA A 139 0.71 -7.25 -12.29
N ARG A 140 1.83 -7.86 -11.92
CA ARG A 140 3.05 -7.93 -12.75
C ARG A 140 3.06 -9.13 -13.68
N ALA A 141 2.74 -10.31 -13.14
CA ALA A 141 2.89 -11.58 -13.84
C ALA A 141 1.57 -12.11 -14.44
N GLY A 142 0.44 -11.54 -14.01
CA GLY A 142 -0.86 -12.13 -14.23
C GLY A 142 -1.14 -13.24 -13.21
N SER A 143 -2.40 -13.34 -12.78
CA SER A 143 -2.88 -14.39 -11.88
C SER A 143 -4.28 -14.79 -12.31
N GLY A 144 -4.54 -16.09 -12.43
CA GLY A 144 -5.85 -16.60 -12.80
C GLY A 144 -6.93 -16.12 -11.83
N GLY A 145 -8.04 -15.61 -12.37
CA GLY A 145 -9.15 -15.05 -11.57
C GLY A 145 -8.97 -13.63 -11.06
N GLU A 146 -7.83 -12.98 -11.28
CA GLU A 146 -7.54 -11.63 -10.78
C GLU A 146 -7.65 -10.53 -11.85
N GLY A 147 -8.30 -10.77 -12.98
CA GLY A 147 -8.23 -9.88 -14.15
C GLY A 147 -8.48 -8.41 -13.86
N ALA A 148 -9.62 -8.06 -13.28
CA ALA A 148 -9.96 -6.66 -12.95
C ALA A 148 -9.10 -6.12 -11.79
N TYR A 149 -8.84 -6.93 -10.77
CA TYR A 149 -7.93 -6.58 -9.66
C TYR A 149 -6.53 -6.24 -10.19
N ALA A 150 -5.94 -7.15 -10.98
CA ALA A 150 -4.62 -6.96 -11.58
C ALA A 150 -4.56 -5.71 -12.46
N ALA A 151 -5.59 -5.42 -13.25
CA ALA A 151 -5.67 -4.22 -14.07
C ALA A 151 -5.62 -2.94 -13.22
N THR A 152 -6.39 -2.88 -12.11
CA THR A 152 -6.38 -1.70 -11.23
C THR A 152 -5.04 -1.54 -10.50
N LYS A 153 -4.42 -2.63 -10.05
CA LYS A 153 -3.11 -2.62 -9.37
C LYS A 153 -1.96 -2.32 -10.34
N ALA A 154 -2.05 -2.77 -11.60
CA ALA A 154 -1.07 -2.43 -12.64
C ALA A 154 -1.10 -0.94 -13.01
N GLY A 155 -2.26 -0.29 -12.94
CA GLY A 155 -2.38 1.16 -13.14
C GLY A 155 -1.48 1.98 -12.22
N LEU A 156 -1.18 1.48 -11.02
CA LEU A 156 -0.26 2.13 -10.08
C LEU A 156 1.19 2.19 -10.60
N PHE A 157 1.61 1.27 -11.48
CA PHE A 157 2.97 1.28 -12.06
C PHE A 157 3.19 2.51 -12.95
N GLY A 158 2.23 2.80 -13.82
CA GLY A 158 2.27 3.99 -14.68
C GLY A 158 2.19 5.27 -13.87
N LEU A 159 1.26 5.33 -12.92
CA LEU A 159 1.09 6.47 -12.01
C LEU A 159 2.38 6.77 -11.24
N ALA A 160 2.97 5.78 -10.58
CA ALA A 160 4.18 5.96 -9.78
C ALA A 160 5.37 6.47 -10.62
N LYS A 161 5.55 5.94 -11.84
CA LYS A 161 6.63 6.38 -12.75
C LYS A 161 6.43 7.83 -13.23
N THR A 162 5.20 8.23 -13.49
CA THR A 162 4.86 9.61 -13.85
C THR A 162 5.15 10.56 -12.69
N LEU A 163 4.67 10.24 -11.49
CA LEU A 163 4.90 11.03 -10.29
C LEU A 163 6.38 11.13 -9.92
N ALA A 164 7.15 10.04 -10.12
CA ALA A 164 8.60 10.04 -9.93
C ALA A 164 9.32 11.10 -10.81
N ARG A 165 8.82 11.35 -12.03
CA ARG A 165 9.37 12.37 -12.92
C ARG A 165 8.90 13.77 -12.55
N GLU A 166 7.59 13.94 -12.33
CA GLU A 166 6.98 15.24 -12.08
C GLU A 166 7.40 15.85 -10.74
N ALA A 167 7.54 15.01 -9.68
CA ALA A 167 7.83 15.46 -8.34
C ALA A 167 9.34 15.45 -7.97
N ALA A 168 10.21 15.01 -8.87
CA ALA A 168 11.65 14.87 -8.62
C ALA A 168 12.32 16.15 -8.15
N ARG A 169 11.97 17.32 -8.74
CA ARG A 169 12.52 18.61 -8.34
C ARG A 169 12.15 19.00 -6.91
N GLY A 170 11.02 18.52 -6.40
CA GLY A 170 10.60 18.67 -5.02
C GLY A 170 11.16 17.60 -4.08
N GLN A 171 12.17 16.81 -4.50
CA GLN A 171 12.78 15.73 -3.73
C GLN A 171 11.75 14.69 -3.22
N VAL A 172 10.67 14.50 -3.98
CA VAL A 172 9.66 13.47 -3.72
C VAL A 172 9.98 12.23 -4.53
N THR A 173 10.11 11.08 -3.85
CA THR A 173 10.25 9.78 -4.52
C THR A 173 8.89 9.09 -4.62
N SER A 174 8.72 8.25 -5.63
CA SER A 174 7.48 7.51 -5.88
C SER A 174 7.82 6.12 -6.37
N ASN A 175 7.47 5.09 -5.57
CA ASN A 175 7.80 3.70 -5.84
C ASN A 175 6.60 2.78 -5.61
N VAL A 176 6.67 1.59 -6.20
CA VAL A 176 5.66 0.54 -6.04
C VAL A 176 6.30 -0.68 -5.37
N VAL A 177 5.61 -1.23 -4.38
CA VAL A 177 5.92 -2.53 -3.77
C VAL A 177 4.85 -3.52 -4.19
N CYS A 178 5.24 -4.69 -4.67
CA CYS A 178 4.36 -5.75 -5.12
C CYS A 178 4.51 -6.97 -4.19
N PRO A 179 3.60 -7.15 -3.22
CA PRO A 179 3.56 -8.36 -2.44
C PRO A 179 3.20 -9.56 -3.30
N GLY A 180 3.88 -10.69 -3.09
CA GLY A 180 3.40 -12.01 -3.48
C GLY A 180 2.37 -12.55 -2.49
N PRO A 181 2.08 -13.86 -2.53
CA PRO A 181 1.14 -14.48 -1.60
C PRO A 181 1.58 -14.27 -0.16
N THR A 182 0.80 -13.47 0.58
CA THR A 182 1.09 -13.04 1.96
C THR A 182 0.00 -13.54 2.89
N ASP A 183 0.36 -14.06 4.06
CA ASP A 183 -0.58 -14.56 5.06
C ASP A 183 -1.37 -13.40 5.68
N THR A 184 -2.54 -13.17 5.15
CA THR A 184 -3.46 -12.10 5.55
C THR A 184 -4.88 -12.63 5.69
N PRO A 185 -5.75 -11.93 6.43
CA PRO A 185 -7.18 -12.29 6.48
C PRO A 185 -7.84 -12.35 5.08
N MET A 186 -7.36 -11.55 4.12
CA MET A 186 -7.83 -11.60 2.73
C MET A 186 -7.52 -12.96 2.10
N LEU A 187 -6.26 -13.41 2.15
CA LEU A 187 -5.86 -14.72 1.61
C LEU A 187 -6.57 -15.86 2.33
N ARG A 188 -6.70 -15.80 3.64
CA ARG A 188 -7.41 -16.82 4.44
C ARG A 188 -8.88 -16.93 4.04
N ARG A 189 -9.55 -15.81 3.75
CA ARG A 189 -10.95 -15.83 3.27
C ARG A 189 -11.06 -16.48 1.88
N ILE A 190 -10.16 -16.16 0.97
CA ILE A 190 -10.13 -16.73 -0.38
C ILE A 190 -9.87 -18.23 -0.31
N SER A 191 -8.97 -18.68 0.56
CA SER A 191 -8.60 -20.10 0.70
C SER A 191 -9.55 -20.93 1.55
N ALA A 192 -10.50 -20.30 2.26
CA ALA A 192 -11.42 -21.00 3.16
C ALA A 192 -12.32 -22.04 2.43
N ALA A 193 -12.63 -21.78 1.16
CA ALA A 193 -13.43 -22.69 0.34
C ALA A 193 -12.63 -23.87 -0.25
N GLU A 194 -11.29 -23.88 -0.13
CA GLU A 194 -10.44 -24.88 -0.78
C GLU A 194 -9.36 -25.41 0.19
N PRO A 195 -9.64 -26.51 0.91
CA PRO A 195 -8.66 -27.14 1.80
C PRO A 195 -7.33 -27.45 1.10
N GLY A 196 -6.21 -27.09 1.73
CA GLY A 196 -4.86 -27.30 1.18
C GLY A 196 -4.40 -26.29 0.13
N LEU A 197 -5.21 -25.26 -0.21
CA LEU A 197 -4.80 -24.19 -1.13
C LEU A 197 -3.56 -23.44 -0.62
N VAL A 198 -3.55 -23.07 0.66
CA VAL A 198 -2.41 -22.37 1.29
C VAL A 198 -1.11 -23.15 1.15
N ASP A 199 -1.14 -24.47 1.45
CA ASP A 199 0.04 -25.34 1.34
C ASP A 199 0.50 -25.50 -0.12
N ARG A 200 -0.44 -25.55 -1.06
CA ARG A 200 -0.14 -25.61 -2.48
C ARG A 200 0.52 -24.33 -2.97
N ILE A 201 0.00 -23.17 -2.55
CA ILE A 201 0.60 -21.87 -2.84
C ILE A 201 2.01 -21.80 -2.24
N ALA A 202 2.19 -22.14 -0.97
CA ALA A 202 3.48 -22.11 -0.30
C ALA A 202 4.53 -23.00 -0.97
N ARG A 203 4.11 -24.20 -1.44
CA ARG A 203 5.00 -25.09 -2.24
C ARG A 203 5.40 -24.52 -3.59
N GLY A 204 4.59 -23.63 -4.18
CA GLY A 204 4.92 -22.94 -5.44
C GLY A 204 5.91 -21.78 -5.26
N ILE A 205 6.06 -21.25 -4.06
CA ILE A 205 6.98 -20.13 -3.76
C ILE A 205 8.41 -20.70 -3.62
N PRO A 206 9.44 -20.15 -4.28
CA PRO A 206 10.82 -20.59 -4.13
C PRO A 206 11.30 -20.66 -2.66
N LEU A 207 10.97 -19.67 -1.83
CA LEU A 207 11.27 -19.67 -0.39
C LEU A 207 10.37 -20.58 0.45
N ARG A 208 9.44 -21.34 -0.17
CA ARG A 208 8.62 -22.40 0.44
C ARG A 208 7.75 -21.95 1.62
N ARG A 209 7.39 -20.70 1.67
CA ARG A 209 6.46 -20.13 2.67
C ARG A 209 5.66 -18.99 2.07
N LEU A 210 4.52 -18.70 2.67
CA LEU A 210 3.85 -17.43 2.43
C LEU A 210 4.72 -16.27 2.98
N GLY A 211 4.60 -15.10 2.37
CA GLY A 211 5.07 -13.85 2.96
C GLY A 211 4.34 -13.57 4.27
N ARG A 212 4.99 -12.85 5.16
CA ARG A 212 4.36 -12.24 6.33
C ARG A 212 4.11 -10.76 6.05
N PRO A 213 3.16 -10.12 6.71
CA PRO A 213 2.99 -8.66 6.62
C PRO A 213 4.29 -7.88 6.83
N GLU A 214 5.14 -8.34 7.77
CA GLU A 214 6.43 -7.73 8.11
C GLU A 214 7.46 -7.86 6.95
N ASP A 215 7.40 -8.92 6.14
CA ASP A 215 8.26 -9.04 4.96
C ASP A 215 8.01 -7.89 3.97
N VAL A 216 6.75 -7.46 3.85
CA VAL A 216 6.35 -6.32 3.00
C VAL A 216 6.69 -4.98 3.67
N ALA A 217 6.37 -4.87 4.96
CA ALA A 217 6.55 -3.65 5.74
C ALA A 217 8.01 -3.18 5.74
N GLY A 218 8.96 -4.09 5.88
CA GLY A 218 10.39 -3.77 5.89
C GLY A 218 10.86 -3.04 4.63
N LEU A 219 10.43 -3.48 3.43
CA LEU A 219 10.78 -2.79 2.19
C LEU A 219 10.06 -1.43 2.09
N VAL A 220 8.77 -1.36 2.44
CA VAL A 220 8.01 -0.10 2.43
C VAL A 220 8.67 0.91 3.35
N ALA A 221 9.00 0.52 4.59
CA ALA A 221 9.65 1.38 5.55
C ALA A 221 11.02 1.87 5.07
N PHE A 222 11.84 1.00 4.47
CA PHE A 222 13.12 1.37 3.86
C PHE A 222 12.93 2.43 2.77
N LEU A 223 11.96 2.25 1.85
CA LEU A 223 11.69 3.20 0.76
C LEU A 223 11.25 4.57 1.26
N CYS A 224 10.76 4.68 2.49
CA CYS A 224 10.37 5.93 3.12
C CYS A 224 11.54 6.70 3.73
N THR A 225 12.73 6.11 3.86
CA THR A 225 13.91 6.72 4.52
C THR A 225 14.79 7.54 3.57
N GLU A 226 15.74 8.29 4.13
CA GLU A 226 16.80 8.96 3.35
C GLU A 226 17.75 7.99 2.64
N ARG A 227 17.89 6.76 3.15
CA ARG A 227 18.71 5.73 2.51
C ARG A 227 18.19 5.30 1.14
N ALA A 228 16.90 5.53 0.89
CA ALA A 228 16.23 5.28 -0.39
C ALA A 228 16.04 6.55 -1.24
N ALA A 229 16.64 7.68 -0.90
CA ALA A 229 16.42 8.96 -1.58
C ALA A 229 16.76 8.95 -3.08
N TYR A 230 17.62 8.02 -3.53
CA TYR A 230 17.97 7.86 -4.94
C TYR A 230 17.20 6.73 -5.65
N ILE A 231 16.17 6.16 -4.98
CA ILE A 231 15.29 5.11 -5.52
C ILE A 231 13.93 5.74 -5.82
N THR A 232 13.61 5.92 -7.11
CA THR A 232 12.32 6.45 -7.55
C THR A 232 11.87 5.82 -8.87
N GLY A 233 10.56 5.72 -9.10
CA GLY A 233 9.96 5.12 -10.28
C GLY A 233 10.10 3.59 -10.33
N GLN A 234 10.51 2.94 -9.25
CA GLN A 234 10.76 1.51 -9.23
C GLN A 234 9.50 0.71 -8.87
N THR A 235 9.43 -0.51 -9.39
CA THR A 235 8.42 -1.52 -9.04
C THR A 235 9.16 -2.73 -8.50
N LEU A 236 9.02 -2.99 -7.20
CA LEU A 236 9.82 -3.96 -6.46
C LEU A 236 8.92 -5.07 -5.90
N SER A 237 9.25 -6.33 -6.18
CA SER A 237 8.53 -7.49 -5.66
C SER A 237 9.04 -7.92 -4.29
N VAL A 238 8.11 -8.28 -3.40
CA VAL A 238 8.35 -8.97 -2.13
C VAL A 238 7.56 -10.26 -2.18
N SER A 239 8.08 -11.28 -2.85
CA SER A 239 7.31 -12.45 -3.28
C SER A 239 7.95 -13.80 -2.95
N GLY A 240 9.10 -13.79 -2.26
CA GLY A 240 9.83 -15.04 -2.01
C GLY A 240 10.35 -15.72 -3.28
N GLY A 241 10.51 -14.95 -4.37
CA GLY A 241 11.02 -15.44 -5.65
C GLY A 241 9.94 -15.84 -6.66
N VAL A 242 8.65 -15.58 -6.40
CA VAL A 242 7.57 -15.87 -7.39
C VAL A 242 7.75 -15.02 -8.65
N THR A 243 8.14 -13.76 -8.48
CA THR A 243 8.42 -12.85 -9.59
C THR A 243 9.86 -12.36 -9.50
N MET A 244 10.61 -12.45 -10.60
CA MET A 244 12.06 -12.20 -10.69
C MET A 244 12.39 -11.27 -11.87
N HIS A 245 11.81 -10.06 -11.96
CA HIS A 245 12.13 -9.07 -13.01
C HIS A 245 11.71 -7.64 -12.60
#